data_f20fdf28d295fa21de5eec0358fa79d5
#
_entry.id   f20fdf28d295fa21de5eec0358fa79d5
#
_cell.length_a   1.000
_cell.length_b   1.000
_cell.length_c   1.000
_cell.angle_alpha   90.00
_cell.angle_beta   90.00
_cell.angle_gamma   90.00
#
_symmetry.space_group_name_H-M   'P 1'
#
loop_
_entity.id
_entity.type
_entity.pdbx_description
1 polymer ?
#
loop_
_entity_poly.entity_id
_entity_poly.type
_entity_poly.pdbx_seq_one_letter_code
_entity_poly.pdbx_strand_id
1 'polypeptide(L)'
;MKKKISVVIPTYNEEANVVPLAKAIVEVMERDLSNYDYEILFIDNHSRDNTQALLRGLCGENKKIKAIFNARNFGRARSPVYGMKQAYGDCVVRMCADFQDPVEMIPVFVKEWEQGHKIVIGVKNASQEKKRMYWLRGVYYKMIRKITDIDHIEQFTGFGLYDRQFVDVVRDLHDSMPYLRGIIAELGYDYKAVPYTQPKRRAGKSKNNFYSLYDYAMIGITSYSKVVMRLATFAGFLIGGLSFAAGLVYLILKLMYWDRFSAGVAPMVIGVFFLGALQLFFIGFLGEYVLSINTRVLDRPLVVEEERLNFQAEEEIEEDMEKLLEDVESVGKLGETRFSPEVLAALQTIIKQYADTARDSERSSLKSPEKQETGV
;
A
#
# COMPACT_ATOMS: atom_id res chain seq x y z
N MET A 1 1.32 -29.79 -7.11
CA MET A 1 0.30 -29.06 -6.31
C MET A 1 -0.44 -28.10 -7.23
N LYS A 2 -1.72 -27.81 -6.96
CA LYS A 2 -2.43 -26.73 -7.66
C LYS A 2 -1.85 -25.39 -7.17
N LYS A 3 -1.66 -24.44 -8.09
CA LYS A 3 -1.31 -23.07 -7.69
C LYS A 3 -2.46 -22.46 -6.90
N LYS A 4 -2.13 -21.59 -5.94
CA LYS A 4 -3.08 -20.93 -5.04
C LYS A 4 -3.22 -19.43 -5.38
N ILE A 5 -4.43 -18.93 -5.38
CA ILE A 5 -4.75 -17.50 -5.59
C ILE A 5 -5.26 -16.93 -4.27
N SER A 6 -4.65 -15.87 -3.80
CA SER A 6 -5.14 -15.11 -2.64
C SER A 6 -5.93 -13.89 -3.11
N VAL A 7 -7.17 -13.73 -2.64
CA VAL A 7 -7.98 -12.54 -2.91
C VAL A 7 -8.04 -11.69 -1.65
N VAL A 8 -7.36 -10.54 -1.64
CA VAL A 8 -7.22 -9.63 -0.49
C VAL A 8 -8.21 -8.49 -0.59
N ILE A 9 -9.03 -8.33 0.45
CA ILE A 9 -10.16 -7.41 0.48
C ILE A 9 -10.11 -6.57 1.77
N PRO A 10 -9.60 -5.34 1.71
CA PRO A 10 -9.69 -4.42 2.83
C PRO A 10 -11.14 -3.96 3.05
N THR A 11 -11.61 -4.03 4.30
CA THR A 11 -12.97 -3.67 4.69
C THR A 11 -12.99 -2.59 5.77
N TYR A 12 -13.99 -1.71 5.72
CA TYR A 12 -14.30 -0.75 6.78
C TYR A 12 -15.74 -0.30 6.71
N ASN A 13 -16.60 -0.84 7.58
CA ASN A 13 -18.05 -0.64 7.60
C ASN A 13 -18.69 -0.98 6.23
N GLU A 14 -18.61 -2.24 5.86
CA GLU A 14 -19.10 -2.80 4.60
C GLU A 14 -20.08 -3.95 4.84
N GLU A 15 -20.92 -3.86 5.91
CA GLU A 15 -21.88 -4.90 6.31
C GLU A 15 -22.83 -5.33 5.19
N ALA A 16 -23.23 -4.40 4.31
CA ALA A 16 -24.08 -4.71 3.17
C ALA A 16 -23.36 -5.45 2.01
N ASN A 17 -22.03 -5.44 2.00
CA ASN A 17 -21.23 -5.87 0.85
C ASN A 17 -20.44 -7.16 1.11
N VAL A 18 -19.95 -7.41 2.35
CA VAL A 18 -18.98 -8.51 2.60
C VAL A 18 -19.53 -9.88 2.28
N VAL A 19 -20.79 -10.19 2.65
CA VAL A 19 -21.38 -11.51 2.38
C VAL A 19 -21.66 -11.72 0.88
N PRO A 20 -22.32 -10.78 0.17
CA PRO A 20 -22.53 -10.94 -1.27
C PRO A 20 -21.22 -11.00 -2.05
N LEU A 21 -20.20 -10.26 -1.64
CA LEU A 21 -18.89 -10.24 -2.32
C LEU A 21 -18.17 -11.58 -2.13
N ALA A 22 -18.12 -12.10 -0.90
CA ALA A 22 -17.53 -13.41 -0.63
C ALA A 22 -18.17 -14.51 -1.49
N LYS A 23 -19.50 -14.54 -1.57
CA LYS A 23 -20.23 -15.51 -2.40
C LYS A 23 -19.92 -15.36 -3.89
N ALA A 24 -19.87 -14.13 -4.40
CA ALA A 24 -19.55 -13.86 -5.80
C ALA A 24 -18.10 -14.30 -6.14
N ILE A 25 -17.15 -14.08 -5.24
CA ILE A 25 -15.77 -14.53 -5.45
C ILE A 25 -15.70 -16.06 -5.44
N VAL A 26 -16.32 -16.74 -4.48
CA VAL A 26 -16.38 -18.21 -4.43
C VAL A 26 -16.96 -18.77 -5.73
N GLU A 27 -18.08 -18.20 -6.20
CA GLU A 27 -18.71 -18.62 -7.45
C GLU A 27 -17.78 -18.49 -8.66
N VAL A 28 -17.05 -17.38 -8.80
CA VAL A 28 -16.08 -17.16 -9.89
C VAL A 28 -14.89 -18.11 -9.77
N MET A 29 -14.36 -18.31 -8.56
CA MET A 29 -13.23 -19.23 -8.33
C MET A 29 -13.60 -20.67 -8.68
N GLU A 30 -14.77 -21.13 -8.29
CA GLU A 30 -15.22 -22.51 -8.54
C GLU A 30 -15.63 -22.74 -10.01
N ARG A 31 -16.26 -21.74 -10.65
CA ARG A 31 -16.72 -21.85 -12.03
C ARG A 31 -15.57 -21.67 -13.04
N ASP A 32 -14.77 -20.61 -12.89
CA ASP A 32 -13.85 -20.17 -13.93
C ASP A 32 -12.39 -20.53 -13.64
N LEU A 33 -12.03 -20.79 -12.37
CA LEU A 33 -10.67 -21.02 -11.90
C LEU A 33 -10.54 -22.31 -11.06
N SER A 34 -11.35 -23.33 -11.37
CA SER A 34 -11.37 -24.63 -10.65
C SER A 34 -10.03 -25.38 -10.65
N ASN A 35 -9.11 -25.01 -11.56
CA ASN A 35 -7.75 -25.54 -11.62
C ASN A 35 -6.82 -25.00 -10.54
N TYR A 36 -7.22 -23.92 -9.87
CA TYR A 36 -6.49 -23.29 -8.79
C TYR A 36 -7.07 -23.64 -7.42
N ASP A 37 -6.24 -23.62 -6.40
CA ASP A 37 -6.72 -23.45 -5.04
C ASP A 37 -6.85 -21.96 -4.74
N TYR A 38 -7.60 -21.58 -3.68
CA TYR A 38 -7.79 -20.18 -3.37
C TYR A 38 -8.01 -19.95 -1.88
N GLU A 39 -7.71 -18.72 -1.47
CA GLU A 39 -8.12 -18.15 -0.20
C GLU A 39 -8.69 -16.74 -0.42
N ILE A 40 -9.65 -16.37 0.42
CA ILE A 40 -10.23 -15.02 0.44
C ILE A 40 -9.88 -14.39 1.78
N LEU A 41 -9.03 -13.39 1.78
CA LEU A 41 -8.54 -12.71 2.96
C LEU A 41 -9.21 -11.35 3.12
N PHE A 42 -10.10 -11.24 4.08
CA PHE A 42 -10.66 -9.98 4.51
C PHE A 42 -9.76 -9.35 5.58
N ILE A 43 -9.41 -8.07 5.41
CA ILE A 43 -8.72 -7.31 6.44
C ILE A 43 -9.63 -6.19 6.93
N ASP A 44 -10.23 -6.39 8.11
CA ASP A 44 -11.16 -5.43 8.70
C ASP A 44 -10.42 -4.34 9.46
N ASN A 45 -10.62 -3.12 9.02
CA ASN A 45 -9.94 -1.94 9.56
C ASN A 45 -10.70 -1.32 10.74
N HIS A 46 -11.10 -2.17 11.71
CA HIS A 46 -11.86 -1.82 12.89
C HIS A 46 -13.24 -1.26 12.56
N SER A 47 -14.07 -2.04 11.88
CA SER A 47 -15.46 -1.68 11.56
C SER A 47 -16.30 -1.52 12.81
N ARG A 48 -17.25 -0.56 12.76
CA ARG A 48 -18.16 -0.25 13.86
C ARG A 48 -19.61 -0.67 13.60
N ASP A 49 -19.89 -1.18 12.40
CA ASP A 49 -21.13 -1.79 11.99
C ASP A 49 -21.07 -3.32 12.15
N ASN A 50 -22.01 -4.04 11.56
CA ASN A 50 -22.08 -5.49 11.67
C ASN A 50 -21.04 -6.26 10.82
N THR A 51 -20.11 -5.56 10.15
CA THR A 51 -19.10 -6.19 9.25
C THR A 51 -18.31 -7.29 9.93
N GLN A 52 -17.81 -7.05 11.15
CA GLN A 52 -17.00 -8.02 11.87
C GLN A 52 -17.76 -9.29 12.22
N ALA A 53 -19.01 -9.16 12.70
CA ALA A 53 -19.84 -10.32 13.02
C ALA A 53 -20.13 -11.18 11.77
N LEU A 54 -20.41 -10.52 10.63
CA LEU A 54 -20.63 -11.20 9.35
C LEU A 54 -19.38 -11.91 8.85
N LEU A 55 -18.20 -11.31 9.00
CA LEU A 55 -16.93 -11.94 8.62
C LEU A 55 -16.63 -13.18 9.49
N ARG A 56 -16.89 -13.12 10.82
CA ARG A 56 -16.76 -14.29 11.70
C ARG A 56 -17.69 -15.42 11.26
N GLY A 57 -18.94 -15.10 10.88
CA GLY A 57 -19.88 -16.06 10.33
C GLY A 57 -19.35 -16.74 9.05
N LEU A 58 -18.88 -15.94 8.09
CA LEU A 58 -18.28 -16.45 6.84
C LEU A 58 -17.07 -17.35 7.08
N CYS A 59 -16.19 -16.98 8.01
CA CYS A 59 -15.03 -17.80 8.38
C CYS A 59 -15.43 -19.12 9.06
N GLY A 60 -16.53 -19.11 9.81
CA GLY A 60 -17.09 -20.33 10.41
C GLY A 60 -17.67 -21.31 9.37
N GLU A 61 -18.30 -20.75 8.33
CA GLU A 61 -18.92 -21.55 7.26
C GLU A 61 -17.92 -22.09 6.22
N ASN A 62 -16.85 -21.33 5.93
CA ASN A 62 -15.88 -21.68 4.89
C ASN A 62 -14.45 -21.40 5.34
N LYS A 63 -13.63 -22.46 5.46
CA LYS A 63 -12.23 -22.36 5.89
C LYS A 63 -11.30 -21.67 4.88
N LYS A 64 -11.72 -21.53 3.62
CA LYS A 64 -10.99 -20.74 2.61
C LYS A 64 -11.20 -19.24 2.77
N ILE A 65 -12.14 -18.81 3.60
CA ILE A 65 -12.36 -17.41 3.96
C ILE A 65 -11.62 -17.13 5.26
N LYS A 66 -10.69 -16.20 5.21
CA LYS A 66 -9.85 -15.76 6.31
C LYS A 66 -10.20 -14.32 6.67
N ALA A 67 -10.01 -13.95 7.91
CA ALA A 67 -10.21 -12.59 8.36
C ALA A 67 -9.12 -12.15 9.34
N ILE A 68 -8.64 -10.92 9.17
CA ILE A 68 -7.79 -10.20 10.11
C ILE A 68 -8.58 -9.01 10.62
N PHE A 69 -8.69 -8.86 11.94
CA PHE A 69 -9.33 -7.73 12.57
C PHE A 69 -8.28 -6.81 13.19
N ASN A 70 -8.22 -5.58 12.72
CA ASN A 70 -7.27 -4.60 13.20
C ASN A 70 -7.76 -3.96 14.51
N ALA A 71 -6.86 -3.74 15.46
CA ALA A 71 -7.14 -3.09 16.75
C ALA A 71 -7.68 -1.66 16.61
N ARG A 72 -7.41 -0.98 15.50
CA ARG A 72 -7.97 0.33 15.12
C ARG A 72 -7.97 0.53 13.62
N ASN A 73 -8.56 1.62 13.14
CA ASN A 73 -8.45 2.03 11.75
C ASN A 73 -7.05 2.58 11.45
N PHE A 74 -6.25 1.83 10.67
CA PHE A 74 -4.89 2.21 10.21
C PHE A 74 -4.91 2.92 8.85
N GLY A 75 -6.08 3.12 8.27
CA GLY A 75 -6.25 3.85 7.01
C GLY A 75 -6.11 2.97 5.78
N ARG A 76 -6.29 3.63 4.62
CA ARG A 76 -6.38 2.95 3.32
C ARG A 76 -5.02 2.64 2.67
N ALA A 77 -3.92 3.15 3.22
CA ALA A 77 -2.58 2.85 2.72
C ALA A 77 -2.01 1.61 3.41
N ARG A 78 -2.02 1.57 4.73
CA ARG A 78 -1.37 0.54 5.54
C ARG A 78 -2.12 -0.79 5.51
N SER A 79 -3.40 -0.78 5.88
CA SER A 79 -4.21 -1.99 6.02
C SER A 79 -4.25 -2.86 4.75
N PRO A 80 -4.49 -2.32 3.53
CA PRO A 80 -4.50 -3.13 2.32
C PRO A 80 -3.14 -3.75 1.96
N VAL A 81 -2.04 -3.02 2.16
CA VAL A 81 -0.69 -3.54 1.90
C VAL A 81 -0.33 -4.59 2.95
N TYR A 82 -0.73 -4.38 4.20
CA TYR A 82 -0.58 -5.40 5.23
C TYR A 82 -1.30 -6.70 4.86
N GLY A 83 -2.56 -6.63 4.39
CA GLY A 83 -3.28 -7.80 3.91
C GLY A 83 -2.57 -8.52 2.76
N MET A 84 -1.95 -7.78 1.83
CA MET A 84 -1.15 -8.39 0.76
C MET A 84 0.08 -9.12 1.31
N LYS A 85 0.74 -8.57 2.34
CA LYS A 85 1.88 -9.22 3.02
C LYS A 85 1.49 -10.51 3.74
N GLN A 86 0.23 -10.62 4.19
CA GLN A 86 -0.32 -11.79 4.90
C GLN A 86 -0.91 -12.86 3.97
N ALA A 87 -0.88 -12.66 2.67
CA ALA A 87 -1.41 -13.58 1.68
C ALA A 87 -0.36 -14.59 1.23
N TYR A 88 -0.70 -15.89 1.15
CA TYR A 88 0.23 -16.99 0.87
C TYR A 88 0.06 -17.65 -0.52
N GLY A 89 -0.85 -17.17 -1.36
CA GLY A 89 -1.04 -17.69 -2.72
C GLY A 89 0.14 -17.39 -3.65
N ASP A 90 0.28 -18.15 -4.74
CA ASP A 90 1.26 -17.90 -5.81
C ASP A 90 1.07 -16.56 -6.51
N CYS A 91 -0.11 -15.99 -6.39
CA CYS A 91 -0.41 -14.61 -6.75
C CYS A 91 -1.47 -14.03 -5.81
N VAL A 92 -1.51 -12.71 -5.72
CA VAL A 92 -2.44 -11.96 -4.87
C VAL A 92 -3.30 -11.05 -5.73
N VAL A 93 -4.61 -11.23 -5.69
CA VAL A 93 -5.58 -10.30 -6.27
C VAL A 93 -6.05 -9.35 -5.18
N ARG A 94 -5.82 -8.07 -5.35
CA ARG A 94 -6.31 -7.04 -4.42
C ARG A 94 -7.52 -6.35 -5.02
N MET A 95 -8.63 -6.28 -4.28
CA MET A 95 -9.85 -5.61 -4.71
C MET A 95 -10.59 -4.91 -3.55
N CYS A 96 -11.48 -3.96 -3.87
CA CYS A 96 -12.29 -3.26 -2.90
C CYS A 96 -13.56 -4.04 -2.55
N ALA A 97 -14.08 -3.84 -1.32
CA ALA A 97 -15.29 -4.54 -0.84
C ALA A 97 -16.62 -4.01 -1.44
N ASP A 98 -16.63 -2.86 -2.11
CA ASP A 98 -17.83 -2.11 -2.48
C ASP A 98 -18.40 -2.42 -3.88
N PHE A 99 -17.93 -3.50 -4.52
CA PHE A 99 -18.26 -3.90 -5.89
C PHE A 99 -17.90 -2.88 -6.97
N GLN A 100 -17.04 -1.91 -6.68
CA GLN A 100 -16.50 -1.03 -7.71
C GLN A 100 -15.40 -1.68 -8.53
N ASP A 101 -14.82 -2.77 -8.02
CA ASP A 101 -13.88 -3.64 -8.69
C ASP A 101 -14.63 -4.94 -9.07
N PRO A 102 -14.91 -5.21 -10.36
CA PRO A 102 -15.72 -6.36 -10.76
C PRO A 102 -15.01 -7.68 -10.49
N VAL A 103 -15.73 -8.62 -9.90
CA VAL A 103 -15.18 -9.96 -9.55
C VAL A 103 -14.82 -10.75 -10.83
N GLU A 104 -15.53 -10.52 -11.92
CA GLU A 104 -15.32 -11.13 -13.24
C GLU A 104 -13.95 -10.77 -13.86
N MET A 105 -13.27 -9.77 -13.32
CA MET A 105 -11.91 -9.41 -13.74
C MET A 105 -10.85 -10.36 -13.18
N ILE A 106 -11.15 -11.13 -12.13
CA ILE A 106 -10.19 -12.08 -11.53
C ILE A 106 -9.69 -13.10 -12.56
N PRO A 107 -10.55 -13.83 -13.30
CA PRO A 107 -10.09 -14.74 -14.34
C PRO A 107 -9.31 -14.07 -15.47
N VAL A 108 -9.66 -12.82 -15.81
CA VAL A 108 -8.95 -12.03 -16.83
C VAL A 108 -7.53 -11.71 -16.37
N PHE A 109 -7.36 -11.32 -15.11
CA PHE A 109 -6.03 -11.07 -14.54
C PHE A 109 -5.19 -12.34 -14.44
N VAL A 110 -5.79 -13.46 -14.03
CA VAL A 110 -5.11 -14.76 -13.95
C VAL A 110 -4.61 -15.19 -15.33
N LYS A 111 -5.41 -15.02 -16.37
CA LYS A 111 -5.01 -15.32 -17.75
C LYS A 111 -3.80 -14.51 -18.22
N GLU A 112 -3.73 -13.22 -17.90
CA GLU A 112 -2.56 -12.38 -18.22
C GLU A 112 -1.34 -12.78 -17.38
N TRP A 113 -1.55 -13.17 -16.10
CA TRP A 113 -0.48 -13.68 -15.25
C TRP A 113 0.10 -15.00 -15.78
N GLU A 114 -0.72 -15.92 -16.27
CA GLU A 114 -0.29 -17.17 -16.92
C GLU A 114 0.59 -16.92 -18.16
N GLN A 115 0.42 -15.77 -18.84
CA GLN A 115 1.27 -15.31 -19.94
C GLN A 115 2.63 -14.76 -19.49
N GLY A 116 2.90 -14.71 -18.18
CA GLY A 116 4.16 -14.30 -17.59
C GLY A 116 4.19 -12.86 -17.06
N HIS A 117 3.07 -12.13 -17.10
CA HIS A 117 3.01 -10.79 -16.54
C HIS A 117 3.00 -10.84 -14.99
N LYS A 118 4.05 -10.31 -14.35
CA LYS A 118 4.20 -10.32 -12.89
C LYS A 118 3.20 -9.39 -12.18
N ILE A 119 2.77 -8.33 -12.85
CA ILE A 119 1.80 -7.38 -12.34
C ILE A 119 0.74 -7.17 -13.41
N VAL A 120 -0.53 -7.38 -13.07
CA VAL A 120 -1.67 -7.11 -13.93
C VAL A 120 -2.58 -6.12 -13.21
N ILE A 121 -2.77 -4.93 -13.77
CA ILE A 121 -3.54 -3.86 -13.13
C ILE A 121 -4.84 -3.54 -13.85
N GLY A 122 -5.89 -3.33 -13.09
CA GLY A 122 -7.14 -2.81 -13.61
C GLY A 122 -7.08 -1.28 -13.78
N VAL A 123 -7.25 -0.81 -15.00
CA VAL A 123 -7.28 0.63 -15.32
C VAL A 123 -8.68 1.05 -15.74
N LYS A 124 -9.20 2.09 -15.09
CA LYS A 124 -10.55 2.60 -15.38
C LYS A 124 -10.57 3.34 -16.71
N ASN A 125 -11.26 2.79 -17.70
CA ASN A 125 -11.45 3.45 -19.02
C ASN A 125 -12.65 4.40 -19.03
N ALA A 126 -13.64 4.22 -18.14
CA ALA A 126 -14.76 5.13 -17.95
C ALA A 126 -15.15 5.23 -16.46
N SER A 127 -15.45 6.42 -16.01
CA SER A 127 -15.99 6.67 -14.66
C SER A 127 -17.24 7.53 -14.81
N GLN A 128 -18.32 7.14 -14.14
CA GLN A 128 -19.58 7.90 -14.13
C GLN A 128 -19.49 9.14 -13.20
N GLU A 129 -18.31 9.74 -13.10
CA GLU A 129 -18.08 10.91 -12.26
C GLU A 129 -18.53 12.22 -12.92
N LYS A 130 -18.77 13.24 -12.09
CA LYS A 130 -19.10 14.58 -12.58
C LYS A 130 -17.92 15.15 -13.39
N LYS A 131 -18.19 15.73 -14.57
CA LYS A 131 -17.18 16.30 -15.49
C LYS A 131 -16.15 17.22 -14.82
N ARG A 132 -16.55 18.00 -13.81
CA ARG A 132 -15.66 18.88 -13.04
C ARG A 132 -14.60 18.12 -12.25
N MET A 133 -14.97 16.97 -11.65
CA MET A 133 -14.06 16.14 -10.86
C MET A 133 -13.08 15.41 -11.78
N TYR A 134 -13.53 14.96 -12.93
CA TYR A 134 -12.69 14.37 -13.98
C TYR A 134 -11.62 15.37 -14.47
N TRP A 135 -12.01 16.62 -14.73
CA TRP A 135 -11.07 17.68 -15.15
C TRP A 135 -10.03 18.00 -14.07
N LEU A 136 -10.47 18.21 -12.82
CA LEU A 136 -9.56 18.44 -11.66
C LEU A 136 -8.56 17.31 -11.50
N ARG A 137 -9.02 16.07 -11.66
CA ARG A 137 -8.17 14.89 -11.57
C ARG A 137 -7.15 14.86 -12.72
N GLY A 138 -7.58 15.22 -13.95
CA GLY A 138 -6.68 15.32 -15.09
C GLY A 138 -5.58 16.36 -14.91
N VAL A 139 -5.91 17.54 -14.35
CA VAL A 139 -4.93 18.58 -13.99
C VAL A 139 -3.97 18.06 -12.92
N TYR A 140 -4.48 17.41 -11.87
CA TYR A 140 -3.68 16.81 -10.81
C TYR A 140 -2.68 15.79 -11.37
N TYR A 141 -3.12 14.81 -12.19
CA TYR A 141 -2.22 13.83 -12.79
C TYR A 141 -1.18 14.45 -13.74
N LYS A 142 -1.56 15.45 -14.54
CA LYS A 142 -0.60 16.17 -15.39
C LYS A 142 0.46 16.91 -14.55
N MET A 143 0.05 17.49 -13.43
CA MET A 143 0.96 18.16 -12.51
C MET A 143 1.89 17.14 -11.84
N ILE A 144 1.35 16.06 -11.26
CA ILE A 144 2.13 15.02 -10.59
C ILE A 144 3.16 14.40 -11.54
N ARG A 145 2.77 14.06 -12.77
CA ARG A 145 3.69 13.51 -13.79
C ARG A 145 4.89 14.43 -14.06
N LYS A 146 4.72 15.75 -13.95
CA LYS A 146 5.82 16.71 -14.11
C LYS A 146 6.70 16.88 -12.89
N ILE A 147 6.16 16.58 -11.71
CA ILE A 147 6.82 16.81 -10.43
C ILE A 147 7.34 15.54 -9.74
N THR A 148 7.00 14.35 -10.21
CA THR A 148 7.50 13.08 -9.66
C THR A 148 8.53 12.45 -10.59
N ASP A 149 9.53 11.80 -10.00
CA ASP A 149 10.59 11.08 -10.71
C ASP A 149 10.12 9.69 -11.19
N ILE A 150 8.84 9.31 -10.97
CA ILE A 150 8.27 8.02 -11.34
C ILE A 150 7.08 8.19 -12.29
N ASP A 151 6.93 7.25 -13.22
CA ASP A 151 5.76 7.19 -14.11
C ASP A 151 4.51 6.80 -13.33
N HIS A 152 3.70 7.79 -12.99
CA HIS A 152 2.45 7.59 -12.27
C HIS A 152 1.44 6.82 -13.11
N ILE A 153 1.00 5.66 -12.57
CA ILE A 153 -0.06 4.86 -13.19
C ILE A 153 -1.40 5.59 -13.05
N GLU A 154 -1.89 6.13 -14.15
CA GLU A 154 -3.15 6.87 -14.18
C GLU A 154 -4.37 5.93 -14.04
N GLN A 155 -5.46 6.44 -13.43
CA GLN A 155 -6.75 5.74 -13.30
C GLN A 155 -6.67 4.37 -12.58
N PHE A 156 -5.56 4.09 -11.90
CA PHE A 156 -5.34 2.88 -11.13
C PHE A 156 -5.68 3.09 -9.65
N THR A 157 -6.39 2.15 -9.03
CA THR A 157 -6.83 2.23 -7.61
C THR A 157 -6.15 1.21 -6.70
N GLY A 158 -5.30 0.36 -7.26
CA GLY A 158 -4.71 -0.78 -6.59
C GLY A 158 -5.45 -2.09 -6.87
N PHE A 159 -6.52 -2.07 -7.67
CA PHE A 159 -7.18 -3.27 -8.18
C PHE A 159 -6.29 -3.95 -9.20
N GLY A 160 -5.96 -5.22 -8.98
CA GLY A 160 -5.08 -5.96 -9.87
C GLY A 160 -4.57 -7.24 -9.23
N LEU A 161 -3.79 -7.99 -10.01
CA LEU A 161 -3.12 -9.21 -9.61
C LEU A 161 -1.61 -8.95 -9.51
N TYR A 162 -1.02 -9.48 -8.48
CA TYR A 162 0.40 -9.33 -8.13
C TYR A 162 1.00 -10.72 -7.93
N ASP A 163 2.02 -11.06 -8.72
CA ASP A 163 2.77 -12.31 -8.59
C ASP A 163 3.45 -12.42 -7.23
N ARG A 164 3.66 -13.62 -6.75
CA ARG A 164 4.36 -13.90 -5.48
C ARG A 164 5.69 -13.17 -5.37
N GLN A 165 6.50 -13.16 -6.41
CA GLN A 165 7.81 -12.50 -6.40
C GLN A 165 7.70 -10.99 -6.11
N PHE A 166 6.67 -10.32 -6.65
CA PHE A 166 6.43 -8.91 -6.34
C PHE A 166 5.95 -8.74 -4.89
N VAL A 167 5.05 -9.62 -4.43
CA VAL A 167 4.52 -9.56 -3.06
C VAL A 167 5.62 -9.79 -2.03
N ASP A 168 6.56 -10.69 -2.30
CA ASP A 168 7.69 -10.96 -1.41
C ASP A 168 8.62 -9.74 -1.34
N VAL A 169 8.93 -9.09 -2.45
CA VAL A 169 9.66 -7.80 -2.42
C VAL A 169 8.91 -6.74 -1.60
N VAL A 170 7.57 -6.65 -1.75
CA VAL A 170 6.76 -5.72 -0.94
C VAL A 170 6.77 -6.14 0.54
N ARG A 171 6.84 -7.45 0.86
CA ARG A 171 6.94 -7.96 2.23
C ARG A 171 8.24 -7.50 2.90
N ASP A 172 9.35 -7.52 2.18
CA ASP A 172 10.67 -7.08 2.65
C ASP A 172 10.80 -5.55 2.78
N LEU A 173 9.90 -4.79 2.13
CA LEU A 173 9.91 -3.33 2.26
C LEU A 173 9.41 -2.88 3.65
N HIS A 174 10.29 -2.23 4.41
CA HIS A 174 10.00 -1.62 5.71
C HIS A 174 9.46 -0.19 5.55
N ASP A 175 8.42 0.00 4.71
CA ASP A 175 7.76 1.31 4.56
C ASP A 175 6.53 1.41 5.46
N SER A 176 6.61 2.20 6.50
CA SER A 176 5.50 2.45 7.44
C SER A 176 4.33 3.24 6.84
N MET A 177 4.49 3.81 5.62
CA MET A 177 3.45 4.54 4.88
C MET A 177 3.44 4.12 3.40
N PRO A 178 3.14 2.84 3.10
CA PRO A 178 3.27 2.30 1.76
C PRO A 178 2.28 2.94 0.78
N TYR A 179 2.80 3.38 -0.36
CA TYR A 179 2.01 3.90 -1.47
C TYR A 179 2.14 2.97 -2.67
N LEU A 180 1.27 1.96 -2.76
CA LEU A 180 1.38 0.85 -3.71
C LEU A 180 1.64 1.28 -5.16
N ARG A 181 1.01 2.38 -5.61
CA ARG A 181 1.23 2.91 -6.97
C ARG A 181 2.67 3.36 -7.20
N GLY A 182 3.24 4.00 -6.17
CA GLY A 182 4.63 4.44 -6.20
C GLY A 182 5.59 3.25 -6.12
N ILE A 183 5.31 2.29 -5.26
CA ILE A 183 6.10 1.06 -5.11
C ILE A 183 6.19 0.31 -6.44
N ILE A 184 5.08 0.13 -7.17
CA ILE A 184 5.08 -0.53 -8.49
C ILE A 184 6.00 0.21 -9.47
N ALA A 185 5.88 1.54 -9.53
CA ALA A 185 6.66 2.37 -10.45
C ALA A 185 8.15 2.44 -10.06
N GLU A 186 8.46 2.48 -8.74
CA GLU A 186 9.81 2.54 -8.21
C GLU A 186 10.58 1.25 -8.42
N LEU A 187 9.93 0.10 -8.18
CA LEU A 187 10.54 -1.21 -8.35
C LEU A 187 10.80 -1.58 -9.82
N GLY A 188 10.20 -0.84 -10.77
CA GLY A 188 10.46 -1.00 -12.20
C GLY A 188 9.93 -2.31 -12.81
N TYR A 189 8.99 -2.97 -12.16
CA TYR A 189 8.32 -4.13 -12.74
C TYR A 189 7.43 -3.71 -13.91
N ASP A 190 7.57 -4.40 -15.04
CA ASP A 190 6.61 -4.28 -16.13
C ASP A 190 5.22 -4.74 -15.68
N TYR A 191 4.22 -3.97 -16.04
CA TYR A 191 2.84 -4.29 -15.72
C TYR A 191 1.95 -4.34 -16.96
N LYS A 192 0.98 -5.23 -16.94
CA LYS A 192 -0.08 -5.30 -17.94
C LYS A 192 -1.28 -4.49 -17.47
N ALA A 193 -1.67 -3.49 -18.22
CA ALA A 193 -2.89 -2.73 -17.96
C ALA A 193 -4.09 -3.37 -18.65
N VAL A 194 -5.12 -3.72 -17.87
CA VAL A 194 -6.39 -4.25 -18.37
C VAL A 194 -7.49 -3.21 -18.13
N PRO A 195 -8.10 -2.67 -19.19
CA PRO A 195 -9.13 -1.66 -19.05
C PRO A 195 -10.44 -2.29 -18.53
N TYR A 196 -11.10 -1.59 -17.59
CA TYR A 196 -12.43 -1.99 -17.14
C TYR A 196 -13.34 -0.80 -16.88
N THR A 197 -14.64 -1.02 -16.96
CA THR A 197 -15.65 -0.02 -16.62
C THR A 197 -16.02 -0.16 -15.16
N GLN A 198 -15.76 0.89 -14.37
CA GLN A 198 -16.07 0.88 -12.95
C GLN A 198 -17.59 0.91 -12.72
N PRO A 199 -18.19 -0.10 -12.06
CA PRO A 199 -19.58 -0.08 -11.69
C PRO A 199 -19.88 1.01 -10.64
N LYS A 200 -21.14 1.36 -10.49
CA LYS A 200 -21.56 2.15 -9.32
C LYS A 200 -21.40 1.30 -8.06
N ARG A 201 -21.01 1.96 -6.97
CA ARG A 201 -21.01 1.35 -5.64
C ARG A 201 -22.37 0.74 -5.35
N ARG A 202 -22.41 -0.53 -4.92
CA ARG A 202 -23.64 -1.25 -4.62
C ARG A 202 -24.36 -0.70 -3.40
N ALA A 203 -23.63 -0.43 -2.31
CA ALA A 203 -24.15 0.08 -1.06
C ALA A 203 -23.10 0.92 -0.33
N GLY A 204 -23.52 1.69 0.66
CA GLY A 204 -22.66 2.53 1.48
C GLY A 204 -22.38 3.91 0.88
N LYS A 205 -21.73 4.79 1.66
CA LYS A 205 -21.32 6.13 1.23
C LYS A 205 -19.79 6.21 1.15
N SER A 206 -19.28 6.95 0.15
CA SER A 206 -17.86 7.25 0.09
C SER A 206 -17.42 8.02 1.34
N LYS A 207 -16.41 7.50 2.04
CA LYS A 207 -15.83 8.12 3.23
C LYS A 207 -14.65 9.05 2.91
N ASN A 208 -14.43 9.33 1.62
CA ASN A 208 -13.42 10.25 1.16
C ASN A 208 -13.86 11.69 1.47
N ASN A 209 -13.14 12.35 2.35
CA ASN A 209 -13.22 13.79 2.59
C ASN A 209 -11.99 14.48 1.98
N PHE A 210 -12.00 15.81 1.97
CA PHE A 210 -10.91 16.61 1.43
C PHE A 210 -9.57 16.31 2.12
N TYR A 211 -9.57 16.19 3.46
CA TYR A 211 -8.35 15.89 4.23
C TYR A 211 -7.76 14.54 3.86
N SER A 212 -8.57 13.48 3.77
CA SER A 212 -8.08 12.16 3.40
C SER A 212 -7.55 12.08 1.97
N LEU A 213 -8.07 12.90 1.06
CA LEU A 213 -7.53 13.03 -0.30
C LEU A 213 -6.24 13.83 -0.31
N TYR A 214 -6.15 14.89 0.48
CA TYR A 214 -4.95 15.70 0.67
C TYR A 214 -3.82 14.84 1.25
N ASP A 215 -4.05 14.13 2.37
CA ASP A 215 -3.07 13.25 2.99
C ASP A 215 -2.53 12.21 2.00
N TYR A 216 -3.42 11.58 1.24
CA TYR A 216 -3.02 10.59 0.25
C TYR A 216 -2.22 11.18 -0.91
N ALA A 217 -2.54 12.41 -1.32
CA ALA A 217 -1.78 13.15 -2.32
C ALA A 217 -0.40 13.55 -1.78
N MET A 218 -0.33 14.01 -0.53
CA MET A 218 0.94 14.39 0.13
C MET A 218 1.86 13.19 0.32
N ILE A 219 1.35 12.02 0.68
CA ILE A 219 2.15 10.79 0.71
C ILE A 219 2.81 10.55 -0.65
N GLY A 220 2.07 10.66 -1.75
CA GLY A 220 2.64 10.50 -3.10
C GLY A 220 3.70 11.56 -3.44
N ILE A 221 3.46 12.81 -3.10
CA ILE A 221 4.39 13.92 -3.40
C ILE A 221 5.66 13.82 -2.55
N THR A 222 5.52 13.68 -1.22
CA THR A 222 6.67 13.68 -0.31
C THR A 222 7.55 12.43 -0.46
N SER A 223 6.96 11.30 -0.88
CA SER A 223 7.70 10.06 -1.08
C SER A 223 8.46 10.01 -2.40
N TYR A 224 7.87 10.57 -3.48
CA TYR A 224 8.33 10.33 -4.85
C TYR A 224 8.66 11.60 -5.63
N SER A 225 8.64 12.79 -5.01
CA SER A 225 8.94 14.05 -5.67
C SER A 225 10.04 14.83 -4.99
N LYS A 226 11.13 15.06 -5.71
CA LYS A 226 12.20 15.99 -5.32
C LYS A 226 11.99 17.39 -5.90
N VAL A 227 11.08 17.51 -6.87
CA VAL A 227 10.91 18.74 -7.67
C VAL A 227 10.42 19.89 -6.83
N VAL A 228 9.50 19.66 -5.90
CA VAL A 228 8.96 20.73 -5.03
C VAL A 228 10.07 21.34 -4.17
N MET A 229 10.93 20.50 -3.58
CA MET A 229 12.08 20.99 -2.79
C MET A 229 13.11 21.70 -3.66
N ARG A 230 13.37 21.20 -4.87
CA ARG A 230 14.26 21.87 -5.84
C ARG A 230 13.70 23.22 -6.28
N LEU A 231 12.39 23.31 -6.56
CA LEU A 231 11.73 24.59 -6.86
C LEU A 231 11.86 25.58 -5.72
N ALA A 232 11.67 25.15 -4.48
CA ALA A 232 11.88 25.99 -3.30
C ALA A 232 13.32 26.51 -3.23
N THR A 233 14.29 25.64 -3.47
CA THR A 233 15.70 25.99 -3.49
C THR A 233 16.01 26.99 -4.59
N PHE A 234 15.59 26.74 -5.84
CA PHE A 234 15.80 27.67 -6.96
C PHE A 234 15.13 29.02 -6.76
N ALA A 235 13.87 29.01 -6.27
CA ALA A 235 13.16 30.24 -5.93
C ALA A 235 13.87 31.02 -4.83
N GLY A 236 14.37 30.32 -3.80
CA GLY A 236 15.15 30.92 -2.72
C GLY A 236 16.43 31.58 -3.23
N PHE A 237 17.21 30.92 -4.07
CA PHE A 237 18.41 31.50 -4.68
C PHE A 237 18.10 32.70 -5.56
N LEU A 238 17.06 32.59 -6.42
CA LEU A 238 16.66 33.68 -7.31
C LEU A 238 16.21 34.93 -6.52
N ILE A 239 15.29 34.73 -5.59
CA ILE A 239 14.72 35.83 -4.79
C ILE A 239 15.78 36.39 -3.84
N GLY A 240 16.58 35.53 -3.22
CA GLY A 240 17.68 35.93 -2.37
C GLY A 240 18.73 36.74 -3.14
N GLY A 241 19.12 36.28 -4.33
CA GLY A 241 20.04 37.00 -5.21
C GLY A 241 19.52 38.39 -5.65
N LEU A 242 18.23 38.41 -6.07
CA LEU A 242 17.59 39.69 -6.43
C LEU A 242 17.48 40.66 -5.25
N SER A 243 17.11 40.14 -4.06
CA SER A 243 17.03 40.94 -2.83
C SER A 243 18.41 41.48 -2.41
N PHE A 244 19.45 40.64 -2.50
CA PHE A 244 20.82 41.04 -2.23
C PHE A 244 21.30 42.11 -3.21
N ALA A 245 21.06 41.93 -4.51
CA ALA A 245 21.41 42.93 -5.53
C ALA A 245 20.70 44.28 -5.29
N ALA A 246 19.38 44.21 -5.01
CA ALA A 246 18.60 45.41 -4.68
C ALA A 246 19.11 46.10 -3.42
N GLY A 247 19.46 45.34 -2.38
CA GLY A 247 20.05 45.89 -1.15
C GLY A 247 21.40 46.54 -1.39
N LEU A 248 22.26 45.92 -2.24
CA LEU A 248 23.56 46.49 -2.60
C LEU A 248 23.43 47.79 -3.41
N VAL A 249 22.53 47.82 -4.40
CA VAL A 249 22.21 49.05 -5.16
C VAL A 249 21.69 50.13 -4.23
N TYR A 250 20.78 49.80 -3.34
CA TYR A 250 20.26 50.75 -2.35
C TYR A 250 21.36 51.31 -1.45
N LEU A 251 22.28 50.46 -0.97
CA LEU A 251 23.43 50.88 -0.15
C LEU A 251 24.32 51.84 -0.90
N ILE A 252 24.67 51.53 -2.14
CA ILE A 252 25.52 52.40 -2.99
C ILE A 252 24.83 53.76 -3.22
N LEU A 253 23.55 53.74 -3.60
CA LEU A 253 22.79 54.97 -3.81
C LEU A 253 22.69 55.80 -2.52
N LYS A 254 22.52 55.18 -1.35
CA LYS A 254 22.47 55.87 -0.07
C LYS A 254 23.82 56.51 0.28
N LEU A 255 24.93 55.86 -0.01
CA LEU A 255 26.27 56.39 0.20
C LEU A 255 26.59 57.56 -0.75
N MET A 256 26.13 57.52 -1.99
CA MET A 256 26.35 58.56 -3.00
C MET A 256 25.45 59.80 -2.83
N TYR A 257 24.22 59.60 -2.37
CA TYR A 257 23.18 60.65 -2.28
C TYR A 257 22.61 60.75 -0.86
N TRP A 258 23.47 60.86 0.17
CA TRP A 258 23.12 60.77 1.57
C TRP A 258 21.90 61.59 2.00
N ASP A 259 21.82 62.88 1.53
CA ASP A 259 20.77 63.82 1.93
C ASP A 259 19.51 63.79 1.02
N ARG A 260 19.57 63.16 -0.15
CA ARG A 260 18.47 63.15 -1.11
C ARG A 260 17.65 61.86 -1.10
N PHE A 261 18.11 60.87 -0.38
CA PHE A 261 17.51 59.55 -0.42
C PHE A 261 16.51 59.32 0.72
N SER A 262 15.24 59.73 0.52
CA SER A 262 14.15 59.39 1.42
C SER A 262 13.51 58.09 0.93
N ALA A 263 13.74 56.98 1.63
CA ALA A 263 13.04 55.71 1.33
C ALA A 263 11.59 55.82 1.78
N GLY A 264 10.67 55.66 0.86
CA GLY A 264 9.27 55.49 1.23
C GLY A 264 9.10 54.22 2.07
N VAL A 265 8.35 54.29 3.17
CA VAL A 265 8.07 53.16 4.07
C VAL A 265 7.26 52.07 3.35
N ALA A 266 6.41 52.45 2.39
CA ALA A 266 5.52 51.53 1.69
C ALA A 266 6.23 50.36 0.99
N PRO A 267 7.28 50.55 0.15
CA PRO A 267 8.00 49.43 -0.46
C PRO A 267 8.63 48.49 0.56
N MET A 268 9.13 49.00 1.68
CA MET A 268 9.69 48.17 2.75
C MET A 268 8.64 47.31 3.40
N VAL A 269 7.48 47.86 3.74
CA VAL A 269 6.37 47.11 4.35
C VAL A 269 5.87 46.03 3.39
N ILE A 270 5.62 46.33 2.11
CA ILE A 270 5.18 45.36 1.09
C ILE A 270 6.24 44.27 0.96
N GLY A 271 7.52 44.59 0.88
CA GLY A 271 8.60 43.62 0.75
C GLY A 271 8.68 42.68 1.95
N VAL A 272 8.57 43.17 3.18
CA VAL A 272 8.58 42.35 4.40
C VAL A 272 7.40 41.38 4.43
N PHE A 273 6.17 41.83 4.15
CA PHE A 273 4.99 40.96 4.14
C PHE A 273 5.03 39.96 3.01
N PHE A 274 5.47 40.35 1.82
CA PHE A 274 5.60 39.42 0.68
C PHE A 274 6.63 38.30 0.95
N LEU A 275 7.82 38.69 1.41
CA LEU A 275 8.87 37.71 1.74
C LEU A 275 8.46 36.83 2.93
N GLY A 276 7.82 37.40 3.95
CA GLY A 276 7.28 36.66 5.09
C GLY A 276 6.24 35.63 4.67
N ALA A 277 5.29 35.99 3.81
CA ALA A 277 4.29 35.06 3.29
C ALA A 277 4.94 33.92 2.48
N LEU A 278 5.92 34.24 1.63
CA LEU A 278 6.67 33.26 0.85
C LEU A 278 7.47 32.30 1.73
N GLN A 279 8.14 32.84 2.78
CA GLN A 279 8.85 31.98 3.76
C GLN A 279 7.91 31.04 4.49
N LEU A 280 6.75 31.51 4.97
CA LEU A 280 5.77 30.69 5.66
C LEU A 280 5.22 29.56 4.75
N PHE A 281 5.02 29.86 3.47
CA PHE A 281 4.62 28.84 2.49
C PHE A 281 5.65 27.70 2.38
N PHE A 282 6.94 28.05 2.21
CA PHE A 282 7.99 27.03 2.08
C PHE A 282 8.27 26.30 3.41
N ILE A 283 8.16 26.99 4.55
CA ILE A 283 8.26 26.35 5.87
C ILE A 283 7.15 25.34 6.07
N GLY A 284 5.91 25.65 5.67
CA GLY A 284 4.79 24.71 5.69
C GLY A 284 5.06 23.47 4.83
N PHE A 285 5.58 23.67 3.63
CA PHE A 285 5.97 22.55 2.74
C PHE A 285 7.09 21.70 3.33
N LEU A 286 8.12 22.32 3.92
CA LEU A 286 9.19 21.61 4.61
C LEU A 286 8.63 20.79 5.79
N GLY A 287 7.64 21.33 6.50
CA GLY A 287 6.94 20.64 7.57
C GLY A 287 6.32 19.31 7.11
N GLU A 288 5.72 19.28 5.93
CA GLU A 288 5.15 18.04 5.35
C GLU A 288 6.24 16.97 5.07
N TYR A 289 7.42 17.37 4.55
CA TYR A 289 8.54 16.45 4.37
C TYR A 289 9.08 15.93 5.70
N VAL A 290 9.24 16.82 6.69
CA VAL A 290 9.69 16.44 8.04
C VAL A 290 8.70 15.47 8.67
N LEU A 291 7.39 15.68 8.54
CA LEU A 291 6.35 14.78 9.03
C LEU A 291 6.44 13.41 8.34
N SER A 292 6.64 13.40 7.03
CA SER A 292 6.82 12.16 6.25
C SER A 292 8.06 11.38 6.71
N ILE A 293 9.20 12.04 6.87
CA ILE A 293 10.45 11.45 7.37
C ILE A 293 10.26 10.92 8.79
N ASN A 294 9.69 11.72 9.70
CA ASN A 294 9.44 11.31 11.07
C ASN A 294 8.56 10.05 11.16
N THR A 295 7.53 9.96 10.31
CA THR A 295 6.65 8.78 10.28
C THR A 295 7.40 7.51 9.86
N ARG A 296 8.38 7.62 8.95
CA ARG A 296 9.19 6.48 8.48
C ARG A 296 10.28 6.09 9.47
N VAL A 297 10.95 7.08 10.04
CA VAL A 297 12.03 6.87 11.03
C VAL A 297 11.52 6.19 12.31
N LEU A 298 10.26 6.42 12.69
CA LEU A 298 9.66 5.77 13.84
C LEU A 298 9.47 4.25 13.67
N ASP A 299 9.56 3.73 12.47
CA ASP A 299 9.46 2.31 12.10
C ASP A 299 8.37 1.55 12.87
N ARG A 300 7.19 2.15 12.91
CA ARG A 300 6.03 1.54 13.59
C ARG A 300 5.40 0.47 12.69
N PRO A 301 4.87 -0.62 13.27
CA PRO A 301 4.20 -1.65 12.51
C PRO A 301 3.07 -1.06 11.66
N LEU A 302 2.88 -1.61 10.46
CA LEU A 302 1.81 -1.17 9.53
C LEU A 302 0.45 -1.25 10.19
N VAL A 303 0.21 -2.34 10.91
CA VAL A 303 -1.04 -2.69 11.55
C VAL A 303 -0.73 -3.37 12.89
N VAL A 304 -1.63 -3.24 13.85
CA VAL A 304 -1.70 -4.10 15.05
C VAL A 304 -2.99 -4.89 14.92
N GLU A 305 -2.89 -6.20 14.89
CA GLU A 305 -4.04 -7.10 14.84
C GLU A 305 -4.65 -7.27 16.23
N GLU A 306 -5.95 -7.41 16.28
CA GLU A 306 -6.72 -7.80 17.48
C GLU A 306 -7.06 -9.28 17.43
N GLU A 307 -7.41 -9.79 16.23
CA GLU A 307 -7.84 -11.17 16.04
C GLU A 307 -7.54 -11.61 14.60
N ARG A 308 -7.25 -12.89 14.43
CA ARG A 308 -6.99 -13.55 13.16
C ARG A 308 -7.79 -14.85 13.08
N LEU A 309 -8.52 -15.11 12.00
CA LEU A 309 -9.37 -16.30 11.82
C LEU A 309 -9.01 -17.09 10.58
N ASN A 310 -9.01 -18.42 10.72
CA ASN A 310 -8.76 -19.42 9.67
C ASN A 310 -7.34 -19.38 9.08
N PHE A 311 -6.38 -18.80 9.77
CA PHE A 311 -4.97 -19.03 9.45
C PHE A 311 -4.57 -20.39 10.01
N GLN A 312 -3.98 -21.21 9.16
CA GLN A 312 -3.58 -22.56 9.54
C GLN A 312 -2.24 -22.53 10.28
N ALA A 313 -2.01 -23.49 11.16
CA ALA A 313 -0.73 -23.62 11.88
C ALA A 313 0.48 -23.77 10.93
N GLU A 314 0.27 -24.27 9.71
CA GLU A 314 1.30 -24.31 8.66
C GLU A 314 1.84 -22.92 8.28
N GLU A 315 0.97 -21.90 8.27
CA GLU A 315 1.34 -20.53 7.94
C GLU A 315 2.07 -19.86 9.11
N GLU A 316 1.69 -20.20 10.36
CA GLU A 316 2.40 -19.76 11.57
C GLU A 316 3.79 -20.40 11.69
N ILE A 317 3.91 -21.69 11.34
CA ILE A 317 5.20 -22.40 11.31
C ILE A 317 6.12 -21.82 10.23
N GLU A 318 5.60 -21.42 9.07
CA GLU A 318 6.37 -20.81 7.98
C GLU A 318 6.89 -19.40 8.39
N GLU A 319 6.06 -18.62 9.08
CA GLU A 319 6.43 -17.29 9.59
C GLU A 319 7.45 -17.38 10.74
N ASP A 320 7.28 -18.33 11.65
CA ASP A 320 8.25 -18.57 12.75
C ASP A 320 9.58 -19.10 12.20
N MET A 321 9.54 -19.86 11.10
CA MET A 321 10.74 -20.36 10.46
C MET A 321 11.50 -19.28 9.67
N GLU A 322 10.80 -18.39 8.96
CA GLU A 322 11.43 -17.24 8.32
C GLU A 322 12.13 -16.36 9.36
N LYS A 323 11.49 -16.09 10.50
CA LYS A 323 12.12 -15.36 11.62
C LYS A 323 13.36 -16.08 12.15
N LEU A 324 13.28 -17.40 12.31
CA LEU A 324 14.40 -18.20 12.78
C LEU A 324 15.57 -18.19 11.78
N LEU A 325 15.28 -18.20 10.48
CA LEU A 325 16.29 -18.06 9.42
C LEU A 325 16.91 -16.66 9.40
N GLU A 326 16.12 -15.60 9.57
CA GLU A 326 16.62 -14.22 9.71
C GLU A 326 17.50 -14.05 10.94
N ASP A 327 17.11 -14.63 12.08
CA ASP A 327 17.90 -14.61 13.30
C ASP A 327 19.23 -15.33 13.11
N VAL A 328 19.23 -16.50 12.44
CA VAL A 328 20.44 -17.26 12.12
C VAL A 328 21.35 -16.48 11.15
N GLU A 329 20.79 -15.79 10.14
CA GLU A 329 21.55 -14.93 9.24
C GLU A 329 22.09 -13.67 9.93
N SER A 330 21.34 -13.09 10.86
CA SER A 330 21.77 -11.92 11.62
C SER A 330 22.95 -12.25 12.54
N VAL A 331 22.92 -13.42 13.19
CA VAL A 331 24.03 -13.95 14.00
C VAL A 331 25.25 -14.22 13.13
N GLY A 332 25.06 -14.67 11.88
CA GLY A 332 26.14 -14.84 10.91
C GLY A 332 26.82 -13.52 10.46
N LYS A 333 26.06 -12.41 10.43
CA LYS A 333 26.56 -11.07 10.02
C LYS A 333 27.28 -10.30 11.12
N LEU A 334 27.03 -10.64 12.40
CA LEU A 334 27.63 -9.95 13.56
C LEU A 334 29.13 -10.27 13.82
N GLY A 335 29.77 -11.08 12.98
CA GLY A 335 31.23 -11.29 12.99
C GLY A 335 31.80 -12.03 14.20
N GLU A 336 30.98 -12.35 15.19
CA GLU A 336 31.35 -13.19 16.34
C GLU A 336 31.01 -14.67 16.07
N THR A 337 31.39 -15.18 14.90
CA THR A 337 30.98 -16.50 14.44
C THR A 337 31.70 -17.60 15.20
N ARG A 338 30.96 -18.23 16.12
CA ARG A 338 31.24 -19.57 16.62
C ARG A 338 30.83 -20.68 15.61
N PHE A 339 30.21 -20.33 14.50
CA PHE A 339 29.69 -21.30 13.53
C PHE A 339 30.35 -21.12 12.16
N SER A 340 30.85 -22.24 11.60
CA SER A 340 31.36 -22.27 10.25
C SER A 340 30.22 -22.16 9.23
N PRO A 341 30.48 -21.70 7.97
CA PRO A 341 29.47 -21.68 6.90
C PRO A 341 28.78 -23.03 6.68
N GLU A 342 29.48 -24.13 6.94
CA GLU A 342 28.95 -25.49 6.84
C GLU A 342 27.92 -25.80 7.92
N VAL A 343 28.10 -25.29 9.13
CA VAL A 343 27.16 -25.44 10.25
C VAL A 343 25.90 -24.58 10.01
N LEU A 344 26.06 -23.38 9.45
CA LEU A 344 24.94 -22.53 9.04
C LEU A 344 24.09 -23.20 7.95
N ALA A 345 24.72 -23.77 6.93
CA ALA A 345 24.06 -24.51 5.87
C ALA A 345 23.35 -25.78 6.39
N ALA A 346 23.96 -26.47 7.35
CA ALA A 346 23.36 -27.63 7.99
C ALA A 346 22.14 -27.25 8.86
N LEU A 347 22.20 -26.15 9.60
CA LEU A 347 21.08 -25.60 10.36
C LEU A 347 19.91 -25.20 9.45
N GLN A 348 20.18 -24.51 8.34
CA GLN A 348 19.17 -24.18 7.35
C GLN A 348 18.51 -25.42 6.74
N THR A 349 19.29 -26.47 6.50
CA THR A 349 18.79 -27.75 5.98
C THR A 349 17.92 -28.46 7.01
N ILE A 350 18.31 -28.47 8.30
CA ILE A 350 17.57 -29.08 9.39
C ILE A 350 16.24 -28.34 9.63
N ILE A 351 16.26 -27.01 9.62
CA ILE A 351 15.07 -26.17 9.77
C ILE A 351 14.08 -26.47 8.64
N LYS A 352 14.57 -26.55 7.40
CA LYS A 352 13.75 -26.88 6.23
C LYS A 352 13.18 -28.30 6.29
N GLN A 353 13.96 -29.27 6.75
CA GLN A 353 13.54 -30.65 6.91
C GLN A 353 12.51 -30.84 8.04
N TYR A 354 12.62 -30.04 9.12
CA TYR A 354 11.64 -30.03 10.21
C TYR A 354 10.29 -29.44 9.76
N ALA A 355 10.29 -28.41 8.91
CA ALA A 355 9.09 -27.86 8.29
C ALA A 355 8.37 -28.87 7.41
N ASP A 356 9.11 -29.54 6.54
CA ASP A 356 8.54 -30.55 5.66
C ASP A 356 7.93 -31.70 6.46
N THR A 357 8.57 -32.10 7.57
CA THR A 357 8.07 -33.15 8.47
C THR A 357 6.81 -32.70 9.26
N ALA A 358 6.77 -31.46 9.71
CA ALA A 358 5.60 -30.88 10.38
C ALA A 358 4.39 -30.82 9.42
N ARG A 359 4.62 -30.38 8.18
CA ARG A 359 3.62 -30.39 7.10
C ARG A 359 3.06 -31.80 6.81
N ASP A 360 3.92 -32.81 6.83
CA ASP A 360 3.51 -34.20 6.56
C ASP A 360 2.76 -34.84 7.76
N SER A 361 3.10 -34.49 9.00
CA SER A 361 2.41 -34.99 10.19
C SER A 361 0.99 -34.43 10.32
N GLU A 362 0.75 -33.17 10.00
CA GLU A 362 -0.60 -32.59 9.97
C GLU A 362 -1.44 -33.09 8.79
N ARG A 363 -0.83 -33.32 7.64
CA ARG A 363 -1.52 -33.99 6.51
C ARG A 363 -2.00 -35.40 6.87
N SER A 364 -1.30 -36.11 7.74
CA SER A 364 -1.70 -37.42 8.22
C SER A 364 -2.84 -37.35 9.25
N SER A 365 -2.86 -36.31 10.09
CA SER A 365 -3.94 -36.11 11.08
C SER A 365 -5.27 -35.68 10.45
N LEU A 366 -5.24 -34.92 9.34
CA LEU A 366 -6.42 -34.54 8.56
C LEU A 366 -7.01 -35.65 7.69
N LYS A 367 -6.28 -36.78 7.51
CA LYS A 367 -6.71 -37.96 6.78
C LYS A 367 -7.37 -39.06 7.62
N SER A 368 -7.55 -38.87 8.93
CA SER A 368 -8.25 -39.81 9.78
C SER A 368 -9.76 -39.66 9.55
N PRO A 369 -10.43 -40.68 8.97
CA PRO A 369 -11.86 -40.58 8.66
C PRO A 369 -12.69 -40.76 9.93
N GLU A 370 -13.79 -39.97 9.98
CA GLU A 370 -14.96 -40.30 10.77
C GLU A 370 -15.21 -41.82 10.80
N LYS A 371 -15.10 -42.40 11.98
CA LYS A 371 -15.81 -43.65 12.29
C LYS A 371 -16.20 -43.68 13.74
N GLN A 372 -17.48 -43.65 13.90
CA GLN A 372 -18.36 -44.35 14.80
C GLN A 372 -19.15 -43.48 15.76
N GLU A 373 -20.24 -42.97 15.25
CA GLU A 373 -21.49 -43.01 16.01
C GLU A 373 -22.35 -44.12 15.38
N THR A 374 -22.32 -45.28 16.02
CA THR A 374 -23.42 -46.25 15.94
C THR A 374 -23.72 -46.72 17.34
N GLY A 375 -24.88 -46.32 17.82
CA GLY A 375 -25.82 -47.12 18.55
C GLY A 375 -25.44 -47.53 20.00
N VAL A 376 -26.11 -46.99 20.93
CA VAL A 376 -27.20 -47.61 21.75
C VAL A 376 -27.92 -46.51 22.46
#